data_afb82d562704650c6d6a061383557c83
#
_entry.id   afb82d562704650c6d6a061383557c83
#
_cell.length_a   1.000
_cell.length_b   1.000
_cell.length_c   1.000
_cell.angle_alpha   90.00
_cell.angle_beta   90.00
_cell.angle_gamma   90.00
#
_symmetry.space_group_name_H-M   'P 1'
#
loop_
_entity.id
_entity.type
_entity.pdbx_description
1 polymer ?
#
loop_
_entity_poly.entity_id
_entity_poly.type
_entity_poly.pdbx_seq_one_letter_code
_entity_poly.pdbx_strand_id
1 'polypeptide(L)'
;MTLTDGPRIVLVAPPQSRRVRAYQTTLAELGLPPARVVAYTELLSGTTHLAEQLHPGDVLRYESPGEDWPTERALLELGRGQPDEAGTFLRLDALPTEADVGCLWSSRQWFLGFRAALKVLDEQRRQAAPHRLMNASADILTMYDKAATTARLSAAGLKVPPNQRVLDDPDELLRAAQARVFVKLAHGSGAAGAVALHVLRGRVSAQTTVQMEGGRLYNSRRVRKLGTVAEVRALLAALTEQRAIVEDWLPKAQDSGRSFDLRIVVIGGRAAQVLVRSSRGPFTNLHLGNERGDWDAVRGWLGERWPQVRDSAQQAAACFPKALYCGVDMLILPSQEHAVLEVNAFGDYHRGVLVDGLDTYGTELRALELLP
;
A
#
# COMPACT_ATOMS: atom_id res chain seq x y z
N MET A 1 30.00 -22.38 20.28
CA MET A 1 29.15 -22.29 19.09
C MET A 1 28.97 -20.82 18.82
N THR A 2 29.61 -20.30 17.79
CA THR A 2 29.48 -18.91 17.37
C THR A 2 28.08 -18.70 16.85
N LEU A 3 27.42 -17.58 17.22
CA LEU A 3 26.06 -17.13 16.86
C LEU A 3 25.82 -16.93 15.32
N THR A 4 26.58 -17.63 14.47
CA THR A 4 26.63 -17.39 13.02
C THR A 4 25.89 -18.41 12.16
N ASP A 5 25.30 -19.47 12.70
CA ASP A 5 24.76 -20.62 11.93
C ASP A 5 23.22 -20.73 11.92
N GLY A 6 22.49 -19.76 12.44
CA GLY A 6 21.03 -19.74 12.38
C GLY A 6 20.49 -19.11 11.08
N PRO A 7 19.21 -19.36 10.75
CA PRO A 7 18.55 -18.72 9.60
C PRO A 7 18.58 -17.19 9.74
N ARG A 8 18.96 -16.50 8.66
CA ARG A 8 19.02 -15.04 8.62
C ARG A 8 17.84 -14.47 7.86
N ILE A 9 17.49 -13.25 8.22
CA ILE A 9 16.57 -12.46 7.41
C ILE A 9 17.35 -11.87 6.23
N VAL A 10 16.82 -12.05 5.02
CA VAL A 10 17.33 -11.43 3.78
C VAL A 10 16.27 -10.44 3.29
N LEU A 11 16.63 -9.16 3.25
CA LEU A 11 15.77 -8.08 2.82
C LEU A 11 16.13 -7.68 1.38
N VAL A 12 15.24 -7.88 0.44
CA VAL A 12 15.34 -7.21 -0.87
C VAL A 12 14.65 -5.86 -0.74
N ALA A 13 15.44 -4.79 -0.72
CA ALA A 13 14.98 -3.46 -0.30
C ALA A 13 15.89 -2.35 -0.83
N PRO A 14 15.43 -1.09 -0.86
CA PRO A 14 16.32 0.07 -0.90
C PRO A 14 17.14 0.14 0.39
N PRO A 15 18.49 0.04 0.34
CA PRO A 15 19.31 -0.14 1.54
C PRO A 15 19.20 0.99 2.57
N GLN A 16 18.96 2.22 2.09
CA GLN A 16 18.85 3.42 2.93
C GLN A 16 17.43 3.71 3.42
N SER A 17 16.47 2.80 3.17
CA SER A 17 15.08 3.03 3.54
C SER A 17 14.87 3.09 5.05
N ARG A 18 13.85 3.84 5.47
CA ARG A 18 13.42 3.89 6.88
C ARG A 18 13.01 2.52 7.41
N ARG A 19 12.45 1.68 6.54
CA ARG A 19 11.99 0.33 6.88
C ARG A 19 13.16 -0.61 7.18
N VAL A 20 14.19 -0.60 6.34
CA VAL A 20 15.42 -1.36 6.59
C VAL A 20 16.05 -0.96 7.92
N ARG A 21 16.19 0.35 8.19
CA ARG A 21 16.73 0.82 9.48
C ARG A 21 15.90 0.34 10.67
N ALA A 22 14.56 0.44 10.58
CA ALA A 22 13.68 0.01 11.65
C ALA A 22 13.76 -1.51 11.86
N TYR A 23 13.79 -2.29 10.78
CA TYR A 23 13.93 -3.75 10.88
C TYR A 23 15.25 -4.16 11.54
N GLN A 24 16.38 -3.53 11.15
CA GLN A 24 17.68 -3.74 11.76
C GLN A 24 17.70 -3.37 13.25
N THR A 25 17.01 -2.25 13.61
CA THR A 25 16.87 -1.85 15.02
C THR A 25 16.14 -2.92 15.83
N THR A 26 15.00 -3.41 15.32
CA THR A 26 14.23 -4.48 15.98
C THR A 26 15.07 -5.76 16.16
N LEU A 27 15.81 -6.17 15.12
CA LEU A 27 16.71 -7.34 15.24
C LEU A 27 17.77 -7.12 16.34
N ALA A 28 18.39 -5.95 16.40
CA ALA A 28 19.40 -5.63 17.40
C ALA A 28 18.81 -5.60 18.83
N GLU A 29 17.63 -5.00 19.02
CA GLU A 29 16.92 -4.96 20.31
C GLU A 29 16.53 -6.35 20.80
N LEU A 30 16.27 -7.29 19.89
CA LEU A 30 15.94 -8.68 20.19
C LEU A 30 17.18 -9.59 20.25
N GLY A 31 18.40 -9.05 20.10
CA GLY A 31 19.64 -9.83 20.13
C GLY A 31 19.82 -10.78 18.96
N LEU A 32 19.13 -10.54 17.84
CA LEU A 32 19.21 -11.35 16.62
C LEU A 32 20.29 -10.83 15.67
N PRO A 33 20.85 -11.69 14.80
CA PRO A 33 21.80 -11.27 13.79
C PRO A 33 21.18 -10.22 12.84
N PRO A 34 21.98 -9.26 12.34
CA PRO A 34 21.48 -8.27 11.41
C PRO A 34 21.01 -8.93 10.10
N ALA A 35 19.94 -8.40 9.52
CA ALA A 35 19.47 -8.83 8.22
C ALA A 35 20.50 -8.53 7.13
N ARG A 36 20.65 -9.45 6.17
CA ARG A 36 21.34 -9.18 4.93
C ARG A 36 20.43 -8.33 4.04
N VAL A 37 20.93 -7.19 3.58
CA VAL A 37 20.20 -6.29 2.68
C VAL A 37 20.75 -6.43 1.27
N VAL A 38 19.87 -6.70 0.31
CA VAL A 38 20.19 -6.82 -1.12
C VAL A 38 19.40 -5.76 -1.86
N ALA A 39 20.06 -4.87 -2.59
CA ALA A 39 19.41 -3.77 -3.27
C ALA A 39 18.63 -4.24 -4.50
N TYR A 40 17.42 -3.71 -4.72
CA TYR A 40 16.68 -3.95 -5.96
C TYR A 40 17.51 -3.57 -7.19
N THR A 41 18.22 -2.44 -7.14
CA THR A 41 19.04 -1.95 -8.25
C THR A 41 20.16 -2.92 -8.64
N GLU A 42 20.81 -3.58 -7.68
CA GLU A 42 21.85 -4.58 -7.93
C GLU A 42 21.28 -5.83 -8.58
N LEU A 43 20.11 -6.29 -8.11
CA LEU A 43 19.42 -7.46 -8.66
C LEU A 43 18.89 -7.19 -10.08
N LEU A 44 18.33 -5.99 -10.32
CA LEU A 44 17.76 -5.60 -11.61
C LEU A 44 18.84 -5.29 -12.66
N SER A 45 20.01 -4.82 -12.24
CA SER A 45 21.15 -4.61 -13.13
C SER A 45 21.95 -5.89 -13.45
N GLY A 46 21.68 -6.99 -12.70
CA GLY A 46 22.44 -8.24 -12.80
C GLY A 46 23.81 -8.18 -12.11
N THR A 47 24.11 -7.14 -11.35
CA THR A 47 25.36 -7.04 -10.57
C THR A 47 25.42 -8.09 -9.47
N THR A 48 24.24 -8.46 -8.95
CA THR A 48 24.07 -9.49 -7.91
C THR A 48 22.94 -10.44 -8.34
N HIS A 49 23.04 -11.70 -7.99
CA HIS A 49 22.00 -12.69 -8.25
C HIS A 49 21.38 -13.18 -6.95
N LEU A 50 20.05 -13.15 -6.82
CA LEU A 50 19.34 -13.43 -5.56
C LEU A 50 19.63 -14.86 -5.05
N ALA A 51 19.82 -15.84 -5.94
CA ALA A 51 20.12 -17.20 -5.53
C ALA A 51 21.45 -17.32 -4.75
N GLU A 52 22.42 -16.45 -5.03
CA GLU A 52 23.72 -16.41 -4.34
C GLU A 52 23.63 -15.77 -2.96
N GLN A 53 22.54 -15.04 -2.70
CA GLN A 53 22.32 -14.31 -1.47
C GLN A 53 21.50 -15.09 -0.44
N LEU A 54 20.94 -16.24 -0.83
CA LEU A 54 20.07 -17.06 0.01
C LEU A 54 20.75 -18.36 0.39
N HIS A 55 20.85 -18.62 1.70
CA HIS A 55 21.39 -19.84 2.27
C HIS A 55 20.29 -20.75 2.84
N PRO A 56 20.57 -22.03 3.09
CA PRO A 56 19.59 -22.95 3.65
C PRO A 56 18.98 -22.41 4.96
N GLY A 57 17.64 -22.36 5.00
CA GLY A 57 16.88 -21.90 6.16
C GLY A 57 16.67 -20.39 6.25
N ASP A 58 17.31 -19.57 5.41
CA ASP A 58 17.08 -18.12 5.38
C ASP A 58 15.60 -17.76 5.18
N VAL A 59 15.21 -16.57 5.62
CA VAL A 59 13.88 -16.01 5.43
C VAL A 59 13.98 -14.79 4.52
N LEU A 60 13.42 -14.90 3.33
CA LEU A 60 13.38 -13.82 2.36
C LEU A 60 12.18 -12.90 2.62
N ARG A 61 12.43 -11.60 2.67
CA ARG A 61 11.43 -10.55 2.69
C ARG A 61 11.64 -9.60 1.51
N TYR A 62 10.65 -9.48 0.66
CA TYR A 62 10.55 -8.33 -0.23
C TYR A 62 10.02 -7.13 0.56
N GLU A 63 10.77 -6.03 0.57
CA GLU A 63 10.35 -4.79 1.19
C GLU A 63 9.87 -3.80 0.12
N SER A 64 9.16 -2.75 0.52
CA SER A 64 8.68 -1.72 -0.40
C SER A 64 9.83 -1.12 -1.22
N PRO A 65 9.75 -1.14 -2.56
CA PRO A 65 10.77 -0.52 -3.43
C PRO A 65 10.59 0.99 -3.58
N GLY A 66 9.54 1.58 -3.01
CA GLY A 66 9.26 3.02 -3.09
C GLY A 66 10.15 3.87 -2.18
N GLU A 67 10.09 5.20 -2.37
CA GLU A 67 10.89 6.20 -1.64
C GLU A 67 12.41 6.11 -1.96
N ASP A 68 12.80 5.50 -3.07
CA ASP A 68 14.17 5.37 -3.55
C ASP A 68 14.21 5.59 -5.07
N TRP A 69 14.62 6.77 -5.48
CA TRP A 69 14.55 7.13 -6.90
C TRP A 69 15.32 6.18 -7.84
N PRO A 70 16.53 5.71 -7.52
CA PRO A 70 17.20 4.73 -8.37
C PRO A 70 16.35 3.45 -8.61
N THR A 71 15.72 2.92 -7.56
CA THR A 71 14.83 1.76 -7.67
C THR A 71 13.56 2.09 -8.45
N GLU A 72 12.90 3.21 -8.13
CA GLU A 72 11.68 3.64 -8.83
C GLU A 72 11.93 3.87 -10.31
N ARG A 73 13.04 4.51 -10.66
CA ARG A 73 13.47 4.72 -12.03
C ARG A 73 13.70 3.41 -12.77
N ALA A 74 14.41 2.46 -12.17
CA ALA A 74 14.65 1.14 -12.76
C ALA A 74 13.33 0.39 -13.01
N LEU A 75 12.37 0.46 -12.09
CA LEU A 75 11.04 -0.12 -12.27
C LEU A 75 10.26 0.56 -13.40
N LEU A 76 10.28 1.89 -13.50
CA LEU A 76 9.65 2.63 -14.57
C LEU A 76 10.24 2.27 -15.94
N GLU A 77 11.57 2.15 -16.04
CA GLU A 77 12.26 1.74 -17.27
C GLU A 77 11.93 0.29 -17.65
N LEU A 78 11.92 -0.63 -16.68
CA LEU A 78 11.53 -2.01 -16.89
C LEU A 78 10.08 -2.14 -17.33
N GLY A 79 9.18 -1.33 -16.77
CA GLY A 79 7.77 -1.29 -17.10
C GLY A 79 7.49 -0.78 -18.53
N ARG A 80 8.38 0.04 -19.11
CA ARG A 80 8.25 0.52 -20.49
C ARG A 80 8.20 -0.63 -21.51
N GLY A 81 8.90 -1.72 -21.27
CA GLY A 81 8.93 -2.90 -22.11
C GLY A 81 7.84 -3.92 -21.82
N GLN A 82 6.89 -3.60 -20.90
CA GLN A 82 5.82 -4.52 -20.50
C GLN A 82 4.48 -4.07 -21.04
N PRO A 83 3.69 -4.98 -21.65
CA PRO A 83 2.33 -4.66 -22.03
C PRO A 83 1.43 -4.58 -20.80
N ASP A 84 0.40 -3.77 -20.88
CA ASP A 84 -0.71 -3.79 -19.93
C ASP A 84 -1.65 -4.99 -20.17
N GLU A 85 -2.81 -5.03 -19.49
CA GLU A 85 -3.78 -6.11 -19.65
C GLU A 85 -4.46 -6.12 -21.03
N ALA A 86 -4.46 -4.98 -21.74
CA ALA A 86 -4.97 -4.86 -23.09
C ALA A 86 -3.88 -5.11 -24.17
N GLY A 87 -2.65 -5.43 -23.73
CA GLY A 87 -1.50 -5.60 -24.64
C GLY A 87 -0.88 -4.29 -25.11
N THR A 88 -1.27 -3.14 -24.51
CA THR A 88 -0.78 -1.81 -24.86
C THR A 88 0.50 -1.50 -24.10
N PHE A 89 1.51 -0.98 -24.81
CA PHE A 89 2.74 -0.49 -24.20
C PHE A 89 2.59 0.99 -23.85
N LEU A 90 2.82 1.33 -22.58
CA LEU A 90 2.78 2.71 -22.14
C LEU A 90 4.02 3.45 -22.63
N ARG A 91 3.80 4.69 -23.11
CA ARG A 91 4.90 5.60 -23.44
C ARG A 91 5.24 6.41 -22.20
N LEU A 92 6.53 6.50 -21.89
CA LEU A 92 7.06 7.44 -20.92
C LEU A 92 8.03 8.36 -21.59
N ASP A 93 7.96 9.63 -21.24
CA ASP A 93 9.01 10.60 -21.53
C ASP A 93 10.33 10.15 -20.88
N ALA A 94 11.43 10.77 -21.31
CA ALA A 94 12.74 10.50 -20.70
C ALA A 94 12.69 10.78 -19.20
N LEU A 95 13.09 9.78 -18.41
CA LEU A 95 13.14 9.92 -16.96
C LEU A 95 14.37 10.73 -16.57
N PRO A 96 14.26 11.67 -15.63
CA PRO A 96 15.41 12.44 -15.16
C PRO A 96 16.40 11.54 -14.41
N THR A 97 17.65 11.95 -14.34
CA THR A 97 18.66 11.28 -13.51
C THR A 97 18.41 11.49 -12.02
N GLU A 98 17.92 12.67 -11.64
CA GLU A 98 17.60 13.03 -10.26
C GLU A 98 16.10 12.96 -10.00
N ALA A 99 15.73 12.72 -8.74
CA ALA A 99 14.34 12.68 -8.32
C ALA A 99 13.65 14.04 -8.52
N ASP A 100 12.54 14.05 -9.21
CA ASP A 100 11.59 15.17 -9.18
C ASP A 100 10.63 14.93 -7.99
N VAL A 101 10.96 15.58 -6.87
CA VAL A 101 10.35 15.29 -5.57
C VAL A 101 8.85 15.54 -5.58
N GLY A 102 8.09 14.47 -5.29
CA GLY A 102 6.63 14.50 -5.27
C GLY A 102 5.99 14.29 -6.63
N CYS A 103 6.74 14.22 -7.72
CA CYS A 103 6.19 13.90 -9.03
C CYS A 103 5.53 12.51 -9.01
N LEU A 104 4.28 12.47 -9.47
CA LEU A 104 3.54 11.22 -9.69
C LEU A 104 3.89 10.70 -11.09
N TRP A 105 4.95 9.95 -11.17
CA TRP A 105 5.27 9.19 -12.35
C TRP A 105 4.16 8.17 -12.63
N SER A 106 4.07 7.67 -13.86
CA SER A 106 3.04 6.70 -14.22
C SER A 106 3.03 5.52 -13.26
N SER A 107 2.09 5.53 -12.29
CA SER A 107 1.94 4.47 -11.29
C SER A 107 1.61 3.13 -11.94
N ARG A 108 0.90 3.15 -13.08
CA ARG A 108 0.62 1.96 -13.86
C ARG A 108 1.89 1.36 -14.45
N GLN A 109 2.76 2.17 -15.08
CA GLN A 109 4.00 1.68 -15.64
C GLN A 109 4.97 1.20 -14.57
N TRP A 110 5.05 1.91 -13.46
CA TRP A 110 5.82 1.49 -12.30
C TRP A 110 5.35 0.10 -11.80
N PHE A 111 4.04 -0.12 -11.73
CA PHE A 111 3.47 -1.41 -11.35
C PHE A 111 3.81 -2.53 -12.34
N LEU A 112 3.75 -2.26 -13.65
CA LEU A 112 4.15 -3.22 -14.69
C LEU A 112 5.62 -3.60 -14.55
N GLY A 113 6.48 -2.64 -14.26
CA GLY A 113 7.90 -2.87 -13.98
C GLY A 113 8.12 -3.66 -12.69
N PHE A 114 7.38 -3.34 -11.64
CA PHE A 114 7.45 -4.10 -10.38
C PHE A 114 7.00 -5.55 -10.58
N ARG A 115 5.95 -5.78 -11.35
CA ARG A 115 5.50 -7.12 -11.75
C ARG A 115 6.60 -7.89 -12.49
N ALA A 116 7.25 -7.24 -13.45
CA ALA A 116 8.35 -7.85 -14.20
C ALA A 116 9.57 -8.12 -13.30
N ALA A 117 9.91 -7.18 -12.42
CA ALA A 117 10.99 -7.33 -11.44
C ALA A 117 10.75 -8.54 -10.52
N LEU A 118 9.57 -8.63 -9.90
CA LEU A 118 9.23 -9.75 -9.03
C LEU A 118 9.23 -11.10 -9.77
N LYS A 119 8.86 -11.12 -11.06
CA LYS A 119 8.97 -12.33 -11.88
C LYS A 119 10.43 -12.79 -12.01
N VAL A 120 11.35 -11.88 -12.33
CA VAL A 120 12.79 -12.17 -12.44
C VAL A 120 13.32 -12.65 -11.07
N LEU A 121 12.98 -11.95 -9.98
CA LEU A 121 13.42 -12.34 -8.63
C LEU A 121 12.88 -13.69 -8.20
N ASP A 122 11.65 -14.05 -8.58
CA ASP A 122 11.09 -15.36 -8.31
C ASP A 122 11.77 -16.47 -9.12
N GLU A 123 12.25 -16.18 -10.35
CA GLU A 123 13.04 -17.11 -11.15
C GLU A 123 14.42 -17.35 -10.50
N GLN A 124 15.09 -16.29 -10.08
CA GLN A 124 16.36 -16.38 -9.37
C GLN A 124 16.22 -17.14 -8.04
N ARG A 125 15.19 -16.80 -7.25
CA ARG A 125 14.90 -17.44 -5.96
C ARG A 125 14.68 -18.96 -6.08
N ARG A 126 14.03 -19.42 -7.14
CA ARG A 126 13.82 -20.86 -7.36
C ARG A 126 15.10 -21.65 -7.56
N GLN A 127 16.19 -20.98 -7.93
CA GLN A 127 17.52 -21.58 -8.08
C GLN A 127 18.33 -21.56 -6.75
N ALA A 128 17.83 -20.87 -5.74
CA ALA A 128 18.48 -20.73 -4.44
C ALA A 128 18.33 -22.00 -3.58
N ALA A 129 19.15 -22.07 -2.54
CA ALA A 129 18.98 -23.04 -1.47
C ALA A 129 17.58 -22.95 -0.82
N PRO A 130 17.07 -24.03 -0.18
CA PRO A 130 15.78 -24.02 0.50
C PRO A 130 15.68 -22.88 1.54
N HIS A 131 14.69 -22.02 1.41
CA HIS A 131 14.46 -20.86 2.24
C HIS A 131 12.95 -20.62 2.42
N ARG A 132 12.58 -19.80 3.41
CA ARG A 132 11.21 -19.36 3.62
C ARG A 132 10.99 -18.00 2.93
N LEU A 133 9.76 -17.73 2.55
CA LEU A 133 9.35 -16.44 1.96
C LEU A 133 8.24 -15.84 2.83
N MET A 134 8.38 -14.58 3.27
CA MET A 134 7.36 -13.93 4.07
C MET A 134 6.09 -13.66 3.27
N ASN A 135 6.22 -12.98 2.14
CA ASN A 135 5.08 -12.66 1.27
C ASN A 135 5.39 -13.06 -0.16
N ALA A 136 4.55 -13.87 -0.77
CA ALA A 136 4.70 -14.29 -2.16
C ALA A 136 4.43 -13.12 -3.12
N SER A 137 5.20 -13.06 -4.20
CA SER A 137 5.08 -12.02 -5.24
C SER A 137 3.67 -11.88 -5.80
N ALA A 138 2.95 -12.99 -5.99
CA ALA A 138 1.58 -12.98 -6.49
C ALA A 138 0.61 -12.26 -5.53
N ASP A 139 0.75 -12.48 -4.23
CA ASP A 139 -0.08 -11.81 -3.22
C ASP A 139 0.31 -10.33 -3.08
N ILE A 140 1.61 -10.01 -3.11
CA ILE A 140 2.11 -8.63 -3.14
C ILE A 140 1.50 -7.87 -4.32
N LEU A 141 1.59 -8.42 -5.53
CA LEU A 141 1.07 -7.78 -6.75
C LEU A 141 -0.45 -7.60 -6.71
N THR A 142 -1.19 -8.59 -6.18
CA THR A 142 -2.63 -8.46 -6.04
C THR A 142 -2.99 -7.34 -5.06
N MET A 143 -2.30 -7.24 -3.91
CA MET A 143 -2.49 -6.16 -2.94
C MET A 143 -2.12 -4.77 -3.49
N TYR A 144 -1.25 -4.69 -4.49
CA TYR A 144 -0.90 -3.45 -5.19
C TYR A 144 -1.95 -3.02 -6.22
N ASP A 145 -2.76 -3.94 -6.74
CA ASP A 145 -3.87 -3.64 -7.65
C ASP A 145 -5.18 -3.53 -6.86
N LYS A 146 -5.66 -2.29 -6.67
CA LYS A 146 -6.87 -2.01 -5.88
C LYS A 146 -8.11 -2.70 -6.45
N ALA A 147 -8.22 -2.77 -7.78
CA ALA A 147 -9.36 -3.42 -8.43
C ALA A 147 -9.34 -4.94 -8.19
N ALA A 148 -8.17 -5.57 -8.36
CA ALA A 148 -7.99 -7.00 -8.10
C ALA A 148 -8.19 -7.35 -6.62
N THR A 149 -7.68 -6.50 -5.71
CA THR A 149 -7.89 -6.64 -4.27
C THR A 149 -9.37 -6.58 -3.92
N THR A 150 -10.09 -5.54 -4.36
CA THR A 150 -11.51 -5.38 -4.07
C THR A 150 -12.35 -6.53 -4.63
N ALA A 151 -12.07 -6.98 -5.86
CA ALA A 151 -12.74 -8.13 -6.45
C ALA A 151 -12.53 -9.41 -5.61
N ARG A 152 -11.31 -9.65 -5.13
CA ARG A 152 -10.97 -10.80 -4.27
C ARG A 152 -11.68 -10.75 -2.92
N LEU A 153 -11.69 -9.58 -2.28
CA LEU A 153 -12.37 -9.36 -0.99
C LEU A 153 -13.89 -9.53 -1.12
N SER A 154 -14.48 -8.96 -2.18
CA SER A 154 -15.92 -9.11 -2.48
C SER A 154 -16.30 -10.55 -2.74
N ALA A 155 -15.49 -11.30 -3.51
CA ALA A 155 -15.71 -12.74 -3.74
C ALA A 155 -15.65 -13.58 -2.46
N ALA A 156 -14.90 -13.13 -1.45
CA ALA A 156 -14.85 -13.74 -0.11
C ALA A 156 -16.00 -13.29 0.81
N GLY A 157 -16.96 -12.50 0.32
CA GLY A 157 -18.11 -12.03 1.08
C GLY A 157 -17.84 -10.86 2.03
N LEU A 158 -16.66 -10.22 1.92
CA LEU A 158 -16.34 -9.05 2.72
C LEU A 158 -17.03 -7.80 2.18
N LYS A 159 -17.49 -6.94 3.09
CA LYS A 159 -17.98 -5.60 2.71
C LYS A 159 -16.82 -4.74 2.24
N VAL A 160 -16.93 -4.20 1.04
CA VAL A 160 -16.01 -3.24 0.43
C VAL A 160 -16.80 -2.01 -0.02
N PRO A 161 -16.18 -0.87 -0.34
CA PRO A 161 -16.89 0.26 -0.95
C PRO A 161 -17.61 -0.20 -2.23
N PRO A 162 -18.91 0.09 -2.37
CA PRO A 162 -19.67 -0.34 -3.54
C PRO A 162 -19.27 0.42 -4.81
N ASN A 163 -19.76 -0.07 -5.96
CA ASN A 163 -19.62 0.56 -7.28
C ASN A 163 -18.17 0.82 -7.72
N GLN A 164 -17.20 0.02 -7.21
CA GLN A 164 -15.83 0.16 -7.67
C GLN A 164 -15.71 -0.29 -9.13
N ARG A 165 -15.12 0.56 -9.96
CA ARG A 165 -14.83 0.29 -11.36
C ARG A 165 -13.65 1.13 -11.85
N VAL A 166 -13.10 0.77 -13.00
CA VAL A 166 -12.15 1.62 -13.73
C VAL A 166 -12.92 2.87 -14.25
N LEU A 167 -12.29 4.03 -14.18
CA LEU A 167 -12.81 5.27 -14.73
C LEU A 167 -12.26 5.43 -16.15
N ASP A 168 -13.10 5.19 -17.15
CA ASP A 168 -12.71 5.30 -18.56
C ASP A 168 -13.06 6.67 -19.14
N ASP A 169 -14.17 7.27 -18.71
CA ASP A 169 -14.61 8.62 -19.12
C ASP A 169 -14.76 9.55 -17.90
N PRO A 170 -13.85 10.52 -17.70
CA PRO A 170 -13.95 11.46 -16.59
C PRO A 170 -15.25 12.30 -16.63
N ASP A 171 -15.82 12.53 -17.81
CA ASP A 171 -17.05 13.30 -17.96
C ASP A 171 -18.30 12.53 -17.51
N GLU A 172 -18.25 11.22 -17.40
CA GLU A 172 -19.32 10.41 -16.80
C GLU A 172 -19.68 10.91 -15.39
N LEU A 173 -18.68 11.13 -14.55
CA LEU A 173 -18.89 11.62 -13.18
C LEU A 173 -19.39 13.06 -13.16
N LEU A 174 -18.90 13.91 -14.08
CA LEU A 174 -19.25 15.32 -14.12
C LEU A 174 -20.66 15.57 -14.70
N ARG A 175 -21.16 14.67 -15.56
CA ARG A 175 -22.53 14.70 -16.10
C ARG A 175 -23.56 14.10 -15.17
N ALA A 176 -23.14 13.36 -14.13
CA ALA A 176 -24.06 12.75 -13.18
C ALA A 176 -24.91 13.80 -12.47
N ALA A 177 -26.20 13.54 -12.27
CA ALA A 177 -27.08 14.41 -11.48
C ALA A 177 -26.61 14.51 -10.02
N GLN A 178 -26.04 13.42 -9.51
CA GLN A 178 -25.42 13.32 -8.21
C GLN A 178 -24.31 12.26 -8.25
N ALA A 179 -23.14 12.59 -7.72
CA ALA A 179 -22.06 11.64 -7.43
C ALA A 179 -21.35 12.04 -6.14
N ARG A 180 -21.04 11.07 -5.31
CA ARG A 180 -20.20 11.24 -4.12
C ARG A 180 -19.24 10.05 -4.07
N VAL A 181 -18.03 10.25 -4.61
CA VAL A 181 -17.10 9.17 -4.91
C VAL A 181 -15.67 9.54 -4.52
N PHE A 182 -14.86 8.51 -4.31
CA PHE A 182 -13.40 8.61 -4.38
C PHE A 182 -12.92 8.17 -5.76
N VAL A 183 -11.99 8.95 -6.33
CA VAL A 183 -11.19 8.55 -7.49
C VAL A 183 -9.77 8.35 -7.01
N LYS A 184 -9.14 7.22 -7.38
CA LYS A 184 -7.81 6.81 -6.93
C LYS A 184 -7.04 6.19 -8.08
N LEU A 185 -5.73 6.31 -8.08
CA LEU A 185 -4.89 5.50 -8.97
C LEU A 185 -4.99 4.01 -8.59
N ALA A 186 -5.22 3.15 -9.57
CA ALA A 186 -5.35 1.69 -9.34
C ALA A 186 -4.12 1.10 -8.62
N HIS A 187 -2.93 1.60 -8.95
CA HIS A 187 -1.64 1.14 -8.41
C HIS A 187 -0.95 2.20 -7.53
N GLY A 188 -1.68 3.20 -7.04
CA GLY A 188 -1.16 4.24 -6.16
C GLY A 188 -1.06 3.77 -4.71
N SER A 189 -0.10 4.31 -3.97
CA SER A 189 0.06 4.13 -2.52
C SER A 189 -0.08 5.47 -1.79
N GLY A 190 -0.36 5.43 -0.48
CA GLY A 190 -0.29 6.60 0.36
C GLY A 190 -1.22 7.76 -0.01
N ALA A 191 -2.41 7.50 -0.55
CA ALA A 191 -3.34 8.50 -1.10
C ALA A 191 -2.75 9.34 -2.26
N ALA A 192 -1.67 8.88 -2.91
CA ALA A 192 -1.18 9.49 -4.13
C ALA A 192 -2.24 9.41 -5.23
N GLY A 193 -2.50 10.53 -5.90
CA GLY A 193 -3.51 10.58 -6.95
C GLY A 193 -4.95 10.45 -6.45
N ALA A 194 -5.24 10.73 -5.17
CA ALA A 194 -6.58 10.57 -4.63
C ALA A 194 -7.43 11.85 -4.76
N VAL A 195 -8.69 11.67 -5.13
CA VAL A 195 -9.70 12.75 -5.23
C VAL A 195 -10.98 12.32 -4.52
N ALA A 196 -11.43 13.10 -3.57
CA ALA A 196 -12.77 13.00 -2.96
C ALA A 196 -13.69 13.97 -3.73
N LEU A 197 -14.58 13.43 -4.56
CA LEU A 197 -15.42 14.18 -5.47
C LEU A 197 -16.88 14.17 -5.02
N HIS A 198 -17.49 15.33 -5.05
CA HIS A 198 -18.92 15.52 -4.88
C HIS A 198 -19.48 16.32 -6.06
N VAL A 199 -20.45 15.76 -6.76
CA VAL A 199 -21.24 16.41 -7.82
C VAL A 199 -22.69 16.43 -7.39
N LEU A 200 -23.35 17.57 -7.48
CA LEU A 200 -24.76 17.72 -7.18
C LEU A 200 -25.37 18.81 -8.09
N ARG A 201 -26.29 18.42 -8.96
CA ARG A 201 -27.03 19.33 -9.85
C ARG A 201 -26.12 20.30 -10.61
N GLY A 202 -25.07 19.78 -11.24
CA GLY A 202 -24.06 20.53 -11.99
C GLY A 202 -23.04 21.33 -11.16
N ARG A 203 -23.16 21.32 -9.82
CA ARG A 203 -22.13 21.88 -8.93
C ARG A 203 -21.10 20.80 -8.61
N VAL A 204 -19.84 21.18 -8.68
CA VAL A 204 -18.70 20.29 -8.45
C VAL A 204 -17.87 20.79 -7.27
N SER A 205 -17.48 19.90 -6.39
CA SER A 205 -16.52 20.16 -5.32
C SER A 205 -15.61 18.95 -5.19
N ALA A 206 -14.32 19.15 -5.30
CA ALA A 206 -13.32 18.10 -5.11
C ALA A 206 -12.28 18.49 -4.07
N GLN A 207 -11.82 17.51 -3.30
CA GLN A 207 -10.66 17.61 -2.45
C GLN A 207 -9.62 16.60 -2.96
N THR A 208 -8.38 17.01 -3.11
CA THR A 208 -7.34 16.18 -3.70
C THR A 208 -5.98 16.40 -3.06
N THR A 209 -5.15 15.36 -3.08
CA THR A 209 -3.72 15.43 -2.74
C THR A 209 -2.87 15.81 -3.95
N VAL A 210 -3.46 16.00 -5.13
CA VAL A 210 -2.75 16.24 -6.38
C VAL A 210 -2.66 17.73 -6.69
N GLN A 211 -1.48 18.16 -7.11
CA GLN A 211 -1.22 19.43 -7.77
C GLN A 211 -0.82 19.15 -9.22
N MET A 212 -1.37 19.90 -10.16
CA MET A 212 -0.96 19.89 -11.56
C MET A 212 -0.04 21.07 -11.83
N GLU A 213 1.13 20.83 -12.39
CA GLU A 213 2.09 21.87 -12.74
C GLU A 213 2.90 21.44 -13.97
N GLY A 214 3.00 22.33 -14.98
CA GLY A 214 3.73 22.04 -16.21
C GLY A 214 3.32 20.76 -16.94
N GLY A 215 2.06 20.37 -16.87
CA GLY A 215 1.54 19.11 -17.44
C GLY A 215 1.87 17.86 -16.64
N ARG A 216 2.50 18.00 -15.47
CA ARG A 216 2.82 16.89 -14.57
C ARG A 216 1.92 16.90 -13.33
N LEU A 217 1.78 15.74 -12.71
CA LEU A 217 1.06 15.53 -11.46
C LEU A 217 2.07 15.44 -10.31
N TYR A 218 1.79 16.14 -9.22
CA TYR A 218 2.60 16.10 -8.00
C TYR A 218 1.72 15.69 -6.81
N ASN A 219 2.20 14.80 -5.97
CA ASN A 219 1.55 14.47 -4.72
C ASN A 219 1.88 15.52 -3.66
N SER A 220 0.87 16.13 -3.10
CA SER A 220 1.00 17.18 -2.08
C SER A 220 0.59 16.64 -0.71
N ARG A 221 1.33 17.02 0.33
CA ARG A 221 0.89 16.81 1.72
C ARG A 221 -0.28 17.71 2.12
N ARG A 222 -0.57 18.76 1.31
CA ARG A 222 -1.70 19.66 1.54
C ARG A 222 -2.87 19.22 0.67
N VAL A 223 -4.01 18.97 1.30
CA VAL A 223 -5.26 18.72 0.60
C VAL A 223 -5.75 20.02 -0.03
N ARG A 224 -5.92 20.03 -1.33
CA ARG A 224 -6.43 21.17 -2.12
C ARG A 224 -7.93 21.01 -2.36
N LYS A 225 -8.63 22.12 -2.49
CA LYS A 225 -10.03 22.17 -2.90
C LYS A 225 -10.10 22.70 -4.34
N LEU A 226 -10.84 21.99 -5.19
CA LEU A 226 -11.16 22.40 -6.54
C LEU A 226 -12.67 22.64 -6.62
N GLY A 227 -13.08 23.74 -7.23
CA GLY A 227 -14.48 24.16 -7.27
C GLY A 227 -15.05 24.36 -8.67
N THR A 228 -14.21 24.26 -9.71
CA THR A 228 -14.65 24.42 -11.09
C THR A 228 -14.67 23.09 -11.83
N VAL A 229 -15.63 22.94 -12.74
CA VAL A 229 -15.73 21.76 -13.61
C VAL A 229 -14.47 21.58 -14.45
N ALA A 230 -13.87 22.67 -14.92
CA ALA A 230 -12.68 22.64 -15.77
C ALA A 230 -11.47 22.05 -15.01
N GLU A 231 -11.19 22.52 -13.77
CA GLU A 231 -10.10 22.01 -12.96
C GLU A 231 -10.27 20.53 -12.62
N VAL A 232 -11.51 20.14 -12.22
CA VAL A 232 -11.80 18.75 -11.87
C VAL A 232 -11.69 17.84 -13.09
N ARG A 233 -12.22 18.27 -14.26
CA ARG A 233 -12.10 17.51 -15.51
C ARG A 233 -10.64 17.28 -15.89
N ALA A 234 -9.82 18.33 -15.87
CA ALA A 234 -8.40 18.21 -16.20
C ALA A 234 -7.68 17.23 -15.28
N LEU A 235 -7.95 17.27 -13.96
CA LEU A 235 -7.38 16.34 -13.01
C LEU A 235 -7.86 14.90 -13.26
N LEU A 236 -9.16 14.69 -13.42
CA LEU A 236 -9.71 13.35 -13.67
C LEU A 236 -9.15 12.74 -14.97
N ALA A 237 -9.05 13.54 -16.03
CA ALA A 237 -8.48 13.10 -17.30
C ALA A 237 -7.04 12.59 -17.12
N ALA A 238 -6.18 13.38 -16.42
CA ALA A 238 -4.80 13.00 -16.17
C ALA A 238 -4.68 11.74 -15.29
N LEU A 239 -5.60 11.53 -14.35
CA LEU A 239 -5.63 10.30 -13.53
C LEU A 239 -6.13 9.09 -14.31
N THR A 240 -7.09 9.29 -15.23
CA THR A 240 -7.62 8.23 -16.10
C THR A 240 -6.55 7.67 -17.03
N GLU A 241 -5.66 8.51 -17.56
CA GLU A 241 -4.49 8.08 -18.34
C GLU A 241 -3.57 7.11 -17.58
N GLN A 242 -3.57 7.20 -16.24
CA GLN A 242 -2.80 6.34 -15.35
C GLN A 242 -3.60 5.18 -14.76
N ARG A 243 -4.76 4.87 -15.30
CA ARG A 243 -5.74 3.90 -14.78
C ARG A 243 -6.23 4.29 -13.39
N ALA A 244 -7.17 5.22 -13.36
CA ALA A 244 -7.91 5.53 -12.15
C ALA A 244 -9.05 4.53 -11.93
N ILE A 245 -9.39 4.31 -10.67
CA ILE A 245 -10.61 3.64 -10.23
C ILE A 245 -11.50 4.63 -9.52
N VAL A 246 -12.79 4.40 -9.58
CA VAL A 246 -13.80 5.14 -8.83
C VAL A 246 -14.54 4.18 -7.91
N GLU A 247 -14.87 4.64 -6.71
CA GLU A 247 -15.65 3.90 -5.70
C GLU A 247 -16.55 4.88 -4.94
N ASP A 248 -17.64 4.39 -4.34
CA ASP A 248 -18.51 5.22 -3.53
C ASP A 248 -17.78 5.75 -2.30
N TRP A 249 -18.00 7.03 -2.00
CA TRP A 249 -17.49 7.66 -0.79
C TRP A 249 -18.42 7.37 0.40
N LEU A 250 -18.08 6.36 1.16
CA LEU A 250 -18.79 6.00 2.37
C LEU A 250 -18.50 6.98 3.52
N PRO A 251 -19.48 7.28 4.39
CA PRO A 251 -19.26 8.11 5.56
C PRO A 251 -18.37 7.37 6.58
N LYS A 252 -17.39 8.07 7.13
CA LYS A 252 -16.57 7.57 8.23
C LYS A 252 -17.18 7.96 9.58
N ALA A 253 -17.06 7.08 10.57
CA ALA A 253 -17.29 7.42 11.95
C ALA A 253 -16.38 8.56 12.40
N GLN A 254 -16.80 9.28 13.44
CA GLN A 254 -16.07 10.42 13.98
C GLN A 254 -15.82 10.24 15.48
N ASP A 255 -14.65 10.67 15.87
CA ASP A 255 -14.29 10.91 17.27
C ASP A 255 -13.88 12.38 17.42
N SER A 256 -14.46 13.08 18.39
CA SER A 256 -14.14 14.49 18.68
C SER A 256 -14.20 15.41 17.45
N GLY A 257 -15.18 15.19 16.55
CA GLY A 257 -15.36 15.95 15.32
C GLY A 257 -14.35 15.65 14.20
N ARG A 258 -13.60 14.56 14.31
CA ARG A 258 -12.64 14.09 13.32
C ARG A 258 -13.04 12.72 12.81
N SER A 259 -13.08 12.56 11.49
CA SER A 259 -13.31 11.27 10.87
C SER A 259 -12.10 10.36 11.08
N PHE A 260 -12.34 9.06 11.29
CA PHE A 260 -11.26 8.09 11.45
C PHE A 260 -11.49 6.82 10.63
N ASP A 261 -10.40 6.10 10.42
CA ASP A 261 -10.37 4.71 10.00
C ASP A 261 -9.29 3.95 10.78
N LEU A 262 -9.28 2.63 10.64
CA LEU A 262 -8.30 1.78 11.30
C LEU A 262 -7.33 1.20 10.27
N ARG A 263 -6.03 1.23 10.57
CA ARG A 263 -5.04 0.35 9.98
C ARG A 263 -4.80 -0.80 10.94
N ILE A 264 -5.16 -2.00 10.53
CA ILE A 264 -4.94 -3.24 11.29
C ILE A 264 -3.85 -4.04 10.59
N VAL A 265 -2.73 -4.29 11.28
CA VAL A 265 -1.71 -5.21 10.79
C VAL A 265 -2.14 -6.62 11.15
N VAL A 266 -2.22 -7.49 10.15
CA VAL A 266 -2.49 -8.91 10.33
C VAL A 266 -1.20 -9.66 10.06
N ILE A 267 -0.76 -10.48 11.02
CA ILE A 267 0.49 -11.24 10.98
C ILE A 267 0.18 -12.69 11.36
N GLY A 268 0.61 -13.64 10.54
CA GLY A 268 0.31 -15.06 10.77
C GLY A 268 -1.20 -15.34 10.87
N GLY A 269 -2.01 -14.59 10.11
CA GLY A 269 -3.48 -14.69 10.13
C GLY A 269 -4.16 -14.06 11.36
N ARG A 270 -3.43 -13.39 12.26
CA ARG A 270 -3.97 -12.76 13.46
C ARG A 270 -3.82 -11.24 13.40
N ALA A 271 -4.88 -10.52 13.73
CA ALA A 271 -4.82 -9.08 13.93
C ALA A 271 -3.91 -8.77 15.12
N ALA A 272 -2.87 -8.00 14.86
CA ALA A 272 -1.85 -7.62 15.83
C ALA A 272 -1.95 -6.12 16.15
N GLN A 273 -1.13 -5.28 15.53
CA GLN A 273 -1.12 -3.85 15.81
C GLN A 273 -2.33 -3.15 15.17
N VAL A 274 -2.97 -2.26 15.91
CA VAL A 274 -4.08 -1.44 15.45
C VAL A 274 -3.71 0.03 15.58
N LEU A 275 -3.92 0.78 14.52
CA LEU A 275 -3.66 2.21 14.47
C LEU A 275 -4.92 2.95 14.03
N VAL A 276 -5.40 3.88 14.84
CA VAL A 276 -6.45 4.84 14.49
C VAL A 276 -5.82 5.99 13.71
N ARG A 277 -6.31 6.26 12.50
CA ARG A 277 -5.88 7.41 11.70
C ARG A 277 -7.02 8.42 11.66
N SER A 278 -6.79 9.61 12.16
CA SER A 278 -7.81 10.63 12.41
C SER A 278 -7.58 11.89 11.58
N SER A 279 -8.63 12.43 10.96
CA SER A 279 -8.55 13.59 10.07
C SER A 279 -9.79 14.48 10.15
N ARG A 280 -9.61 15.78 9.90
CA ARG A 280 -10.73 16.72 9.67
C ARG A 280 -11.25 16.69 8.23
N GLY A 281 -10.57 16.02 7.34
CA GLY A 281 -10.91 15.89 5.92
C GLY A 281 -11.27 14.46 5.53
N PRO A 282 -11.45 14.19 4.21
CA PRO A 282 -11.82 12.88 3.73
C PRO A 282 -10.66 11.86 3.77
N PHE A 283 -9.41 12.34 3.79
CA PHE A 283 -8.20 11.51 3.79
C PHE A 283 -7.65 11.37 5.19
N THR A 284 -7.46 10.15 5.65
CA THR A 284 -6.99 9.83 7.01
C THR A 284 -5.50 9.42 7.06
N ASN A 285 -4.84 9.35 5.91
CA ASN A 285 -3.44 8.96 5.80
C ASN A 285 -2.50 9.87 6.60
N LEU A 286 -1.68 9.30 7.49
CA LEU A 286 -0.83 10.06 8.43
C LEU A 286 0.22 10.95 7.74
N HIS A 287 0.75 10.54 6.60
CA HIS A 287 1.74 11.35 5.86
C HIS A 287 1.16 12.65 5.29
N LEU A 288 -0.16 12.82 5.28
CA LEU A 288 -0.82 14.09 4.96
C LEU A 288 -0.89 15.06 6.15
N GLY A 289 -0.16 14.78 7.24
CA GLY A 289 -0.19 15.59 8.44
C GLY A 289 -1.39 15.30 9.35
N ASN A 290 -2.08 14.21 9.13
CA ASN A 290 -3.15 13.72 9.97
C ASN A 290 -2.60 13.10 11.28
N GLU A 291 -3.46 12.93 12.27
CA GLU A 291 -3.06 12.51 13.60
C GLU A 291 -3.40 11.05 13.87
N ARG A 292 -2.68 10.45 14.81
CA ARG A 292 -3.09 9.19 15.41
C ARG A 292 -4.22 9.47 16.41
N GLY A 293 -5.31 8.73 16.28
CA GLY A 293 -6.40 8.75 17.25
C GLY A 293 -6.12 7.83 18.43
N ASP A 294 -7.01 7.91 19.41
CA ASP A 294 -6.96 7.09 20.62
C ASP A 294 -7.60 5.72 20.33
N TRP A 295 -6.77 4.66 20.37
CA TRP A 295 -7.24 3.30 20.14
C TRP A 295 -8.14 2.81 21.28
N ASP A 296 -7.86 3.11 22.52
CA ASP A 296 -8.65 2.62 23.64
C ASP A 296 -10.05 3.25 23.66
N ALA A 297 -10.14 4.53 23.32
CA ALA A 297 -11.42 5.22 23.15
C ALA A 297 -12.24 4.63 22.00
N VAL A 298 -11.62 4.40 20.81
CA VAL A 298 -12.31 3.81 19.64
C VAL A 298 -12.70 2.36 19.92
N ARG A 299 -11.84 1.58 20.55
CA ARG A 299 -12.14 0.21 20.94
C ARG A 299 -13.30 0.13 21.93
N GLY A 300 -13.31 1.02 22.93
CA GLY A 300 -14.41 1.13 23.90
C GLY A 300 -15.72 1.52 23.23
N TRP A 301 -15.69 2.46 22.27
CA TRP A 301 -16.86 2.86 21.50
C TRP A 301 -17.37 1.73 20.60
N LEU A 302 -16.49 0.94 19.96
CA LEU A 302 -16.87 -0.23 19.17
C LEU A 302 -17.49 -1.34 20.05
N GLY A 303 -17.03 -1.48 21.28
CA GLY A 303 -17.55 -2.46 22.24
C GLY A 303 -17.64 -3.88 21.64
N GLU A 304 -18.85 -4.45 21.63
CA GLU A 304 -19.13 -5.77 21.09
C GLU A 304 -19.01 -5.88 19.56
N ARG A 305 -18.85 -4.77 18.84
CA ARG A 305 -18.59 -4.75 17.40
C ARG A 305 -17.12 -4.99 17.05
N TRP A 306 -16.21 -4.72 17.99
CA TRP A 306 -14.78 -4.91 17.74
C TRP A 306 -14.38 -6.31 17.27
N PRO A 307 -14.86 -7.43 17.88
CA PRO A 307 -14.56 -8.76 17.35
C PRO A 307 -14.91 -8.92 15.87
N GLN A 308 -16.04 -8.39 15.41
CA GLN A 308 -16.47 -8.47 14.01
C GLN A 308 -15.52 -7.68 13.08
N VAL A 309 -15.07 -6.48 13.48
CA VAL A 309 -14.09 -5.68 12.73
C VAL A 309 -12.77 -6.42 12.62
N ARG A 310 -12.28 -6.96 13.74
CA ARG A 310 -11.06 -7.77 13.81
C ARG A 310 -11.13 -9.00 12.91
N ASP A 311 -12.21 -9.76 12.99
CA ASP A 311 -12.40 -11.00 12.24
C ASP A 311 -12.50 -10.71 10.74
N SER A 312 -13.13 -9.60 10.33
CA SER A 312 -13.15 -9.14 8.94
C SER A 312 -11.75 -8.76 8.44
N ALA A 313 -10.91 -8.14 9.28
CA ALA A 313 -9.52 -7.86 8.92
C ALA A 313 -8.70 -9.14 8.73
N GLN A 314 -8.89 -10.13 9.61
CA GLN A 314 -8.25 -11.45 9.50
C GLN A 314 -8.74 -12.21 8.25
N GLN A 315 -10.03 -12.15 7.96
CA GLN A 315 -10.60 -12.74 6.74
C GLN A 315 -10.07 -12.04 5.48
N ALA A 316 -9.88 -10.72 5.50
CA ALA A 316 -9.26 -9.99 4.41
C ALA A 316 -7.81 -10.44 4.16
N ALA A 317 -7.03 -10.64 5.22
CA ALA A 317 -5.68 -11.19 5.11
C ALA A 317 -5.68 -12.65 4.60
N ALA A 318 -6.65 -13.47 4.99
CA ALA A 318 -6.80 -14.85 4.52
C ALA A 318 -7.08 -14.95 3.02
N CYS A 319 -7.55 -13.86 2.39
CA CYS A 319 -7.63 -13.78 0.93
C CYS A 319 -6.24 -13.80 0.25
N PHE A 320 -5.15 -13.63 1.01
CA PHE A 320 -3.76 -13.63 0.53
C PHE A 320 -2.96 -14.73 1.27
N PRO A 321 -3.22 -16.02 0.97
CA PRO A 321 -2.80 -17.14 1.82
C PRO A 321 -1.28 -17.39 1.84
N LYS A 322 -0.53 -16.73 0.94
CA LYS A 322 0.94 -16.81 0.89
C LYS A 322 1.61 -15.51 1.38
N ALA A 323 0.86 -14.69 2.12
CA ALA A 323 1.38 -13.51 2.80
C ALA A 323 1.40 -13.76 4.32
N LEU A 324 2.58 -13.68 4.93
CA LEU A 324 2.74 -13.74 6.39
C LEU A 324 2.09 -12.54 7.07
N TYR A 325 2.20 -11.37 6.45
CA TYR A 325 1.71 -10.11 6.99
C TYR A 325 1.08 -9.23 5.90
N CYS A 326 0.13 -8.41 6.31
CA CYS A 326 -0.40 -7.31 5.51
C CYS A 326 -1.00 -6.23 6.43
N GLY A 327 -1.15 -5.02 5.90
CA GLY A 327 -1.89 -3.95 6.56
C GLY A 327 -3.28 -3.81 5.96
N VAL A 328 -4.33 -4.00 6.75
CA VAL A 328 -5.72 -3.90 6.33
C VAL A 328 -6.30 -2.54 6.74
N ASP A 329 -6.82 -1.78 5.79
CA ASP A 329 -7.50 -0.52 6.04
C ASP A 329 -9.00 -0.77 6.22
N MET A 330 -9.48 -0.51 7.43
CA MET A 330 -10.88 -0.70 7.83
C MET A 330 -11.58 0.65 7.97
N LEU A 331 -12.58 0.88 7.14
CA LEU A 331 -13.52 1.98 7.33
C LEU A 331 -14.55 1.58 8.37
N ILE A 332 -14.77 2.46 9.35
CA ILE A 332 -15.85 2.30 10.33
C ILE A 332 -16.92 3.35 10.01
N LEU A 333 -18.16 2.91 9.86
CA LEU A 333 -19.31 3.77 9.63
C LEU A 333 -19.84 4.35 10.95
N PRO A 334 -20.62 5.46 10.92
CA PRO A 334 -21.30 5.97 12.11
C PRO A 334 -22.21 4.98 12.83
N SER A 335 -22.74 3.99 12.10
CA SER A 335 -23.54 2.87 12.62
C SER A 335 -22.70 1.79 13.33
N GLN A 336 -21.38 1.94 13.41
CA GLN A 336 -20.41 0.91 13.83
C GLN A 336 -20.31 -0.30 12.88
N GLU A 337 -21.00 -0.29 11.75
CA GLU A 337 -20.70 -1.20 10.66
C GLU A 337 -19.34 -0.86 10.05
N HIS A 338 -18.76 -1.79 9.31
CA HIS A 338 -17.43 -1.59 8.72
C HIS A 338 -17.34 -2.12 7.29
N ALA A 339 -16.33 -1.65 6.58
CA ALA A 339 -15.94 -2.15 5.26
C ALA A 339 -14.42 -2.17 5.15
N VAL A 340 -13.90 -3.13 4.38
CA VAL A 340 -12.46 -3.17 4.02
C VAL A 340 -12.23 -2.20 2.88
N LEU A 341 -11.36 -1.21 3.08
CA LEU A 341 -11.01 -0.24 2.04
C LEU A 341 -9.91 -0.75 1.11
N GLU A 342 -8.87 -1.34 1.67
CA GLU A 342 -7.76 -1.92 0.93
C GLU A 342 -6.93 -2.85 1.82
N VAL A 343 -6.13 -3.70 1.18
CA VAL A 343 -5.09 -4.50 1.84
C VAL A 343 -3.74 -4.11 1.25
N ASN A 344 -2.77 -3.86 2.13
CA ASN A 344 -1.47 -3.30 1.77
C ASN A 344 -0.36 -4.32 2.05
N ALA A 345 0.39 -4.72 1.02
CA ALA A 345 1.50 -5.66 1.12
C ALA A 345 2.63 -5.18 2.05
N PHE A 346 2.82 -3.86 2.15
CA PHE A 346 3.84 -3.21 2.99
C PHE A 346 3.19 -2.29 4.02
N GLY A 347 2.04 -2.68 4.54
CA GLY A 347 1.24 -1.90 5.48
C GLY A 347 1.59 -2.11 6.97
N ASP A 348 2.74 -2.67 7.27
CA ASP A 348 3.20 -3.16 8.56
C ASP A 348 4.07 -2.17 9.37
N TYR A 349 4.61 -1.13 8.75
CA TYR A 349 5.49 -0.18 9.44
C TYR A 349 4.71 0.81 10.32
N HIS A 350 4.66 0.52 11.63
CA HIS A 350 3.97 1.37 12.63
C HIS A 350 4.89 1.67 13.82
N ARG A 351 5.63 2.76 13.72
CA ARG A 351 6.55 3.18 14.78
C ARG A 351 5.81 3.40 16.11
N GLY A 352 6.31 2.73 17.17
CA GLY A 352 5.83 2.92 18.54
C GLY A 352 4.46 2.31 18.84
N VAL A 353 3.94 1.42 17.99
CA VAL A 353 2.76 0.61 18.31
C VAL A 353 3.22 -0.78 18.70
N LEU A 354 3.08 -1.11 19.97
CA LEU A 354 3.53 -2.39 20.53
C LEU A 354 2.33 -3.28 20.90
N VAL A 355 2.48 -4.56 20.69
CA VAL A 355 1.60 -5.62 21.19
C VAL A 355 2.47 -6.67 21.88
N ASP A 356 2.16 -6.99 23.13
CA ASP A 356 2.95 -7.88 23.97
C ASP A 356 4.45 -7.50 24.00
N GLY A 357 4.74 -6.19 24.03
CA GLY A 357 6.10 -5.65 24.06
C GLY A 357 6.83 -5.66 22.72
N LEU A 358 6.25 -6.19 21.64
CA LEU A 358 6.85 -6.25 20.31
C LEU A 358 6.22 -5.23 19.34
N ASP A 359 7.06 -4.64 18.52
CA ASP A 359 6.62 -3.92 17.33
C ASP A 359 6.14 -4.91 16.23
N THR A 360 5.77 -4.39 15.07
CA THR A 360 5.30 -5.23 13.96
C THR A 360 6.37 -6.21 13.50
N TYR A 361 7.62 -5.80 13.41
CA TYR A 361 8.72 -6.66 12.96
C TYR A 361 9.03 -7.75 13.98
N GLY A 362 9.06 -7.43 15.27
CA GLY A 362 9.18 -8.41 16.33
C GLY A 362 8.03 -9.43 16.35
N THR A 363 6.80 -8.96 16.07
CA THR A 363 5.63 -9.84 15.94
C THR A 363 5.74 -10.78 14.73
N GLU A 364 6.27 -10.30 13.60
CA GLU A 364 6.56 -11.13 12.41
C GLU A 364 7.62 -12.19 12.71
N LEU A 365 8.70 -11.83 13.41
CA LEU A 365 9.75 -12.76 13.82
C LEU A 365 9.21 -13.84 14.77
N ARG A 366 8.29 -13.48 15.66
CA ARG A 366 7.57 -14.46 16.52
C ARG A 366 6.71 -15.39 15.68
N ALA A 367 5.96 -14.86 14.69
CA ALA A 367 5.14 -15.68 13.80
C ALA A 367 5.95 -16.61 12.88
N LEU A 368 7.23 -16.28 12.67
CA LEU A 368 8.21 -17.12 11.98
C LEU A 368 8.91 -18.13 12.91
N GLU A 369 8.54 -18.17 14.19
CA GLU A 369 9.21 -19.02 15.21
C GLU A 369 10.72 -18.73 15.34
N LEU A 370 11.12 -17.48 15.10
CA LEU A 370 12.48 -17.00 15.31
C LEU A 370 12.68 -16.36 16.68
N LEU A 371 11.59 -16.20 17.42
CA LEU A 371 11.54 -15.77 18.82
C LEU A 371 10.74 -16.79 19.62
N PRO A 372 11.08 -16.96 20.94
CA PRO A 372 10.32 -17.82 21.84
C PRO A 372 8.87 -17.34 22.05
#